data_a7275d8b5af61dc56f3b0e9f53c86950
#
_entry.id   a7275d8b5af61dc56f3b0e9f53c86950
#
_cell.length_a   1.000
_cell.length_b   1.000
_cell.length_c   1.000
_cell.angle_alpha   90.00
_cell.angle_beta   90.00
_cell.angle_gamma   90.00
#
_symmetry.space_group_name_H-M   'P 1'
#
loop_
_entity.id
_entity.type
_entity.pdbx_description
1 polymer ?
#
loop_
_entity_poly.entity_id
_entity_poly.type
_entity_poly.pdbx_seq_one_letter_code
_entity_poly.pdbx_strand_id
1 'polypeptide(L)'
;MKKFVFGAILIFIGTASYSQYDPKALEILEAMSKKYKVITSFEATLTSSLTNESEGVKEEFKGKIVVKGEKFRLSLDDQEIINNGTTVWTYLPSAKEVNIDNFDPSSDDINPIKIFDIYKKGFKYLYLVDKTEAGVVLEEVDLVPEKKDAQYFKIKMMIVKKDKSIQSWTMFDKTGNRYKYTITKFTPNVKVDDALFTFDPKKFPGVEIIDLR
;
A
#
# COMPACT_ATOMS: atom_id res chain seq x y z
N MET A 1 -9.92 -10.27 74.22
CA MET A 1 -9.13 -10.72 73.08
C MET A 1 -9.97 -10.48 71.82
N LYS A 2 -9.70 -9.37 71.05
CA LYS A 2 -10.42 -9.02 69.85
C LYS A 2 -9.62 -9.55 68.63
N LYS A 3 -10.23 -10.48 67.87
CA LYS A 3 -9.64 -11.00 66.62
C LYS A 3 -9.97 -10.05 65.49
N PHE A 4 -8.94 -9.42 64.90
CA PHE A 4 -9.02 -8.67 63.65
C PHE A 4 -8.94 -9.67 62.48
N VAL A 5 -9.99 -9.76 61.68
CA VAL A 5 -9.97 -10.46 60.39
C VAL A 5 -9.60 -9.47 59.31
N PHE A 6 -8.39 -9.64 58.74
CA PHE A 6 -7.91 -8.84 57.60
C PHE A 6 -8.46 -9.50 56.31
N GLY A 7 -9.46 -8.86 55.72
CA GLY A 7 -9.99 -9.30 54.42
C GLY A 7 -9.06 -8.78 53.30
N ALA A 8 -8.36 -9.70 52.66
CA ALA A 8 -7.56 -9.37 51.45
C ALA A 8 -8.51 -9.21 50.27
N ILE A 9 -8.63 -7.95 49.78
CA ILE A 9 -9.32 -7.64 48.54
C ILE A 9 -8.34 -7.96 47.40
N LEU A 10 -8.56 -9.04 46.64
CA LEU A 10 -7.88 -9.34 45.40
C LEU A 10 -8.44 -8.41 44.29
N ILE A 11 -7.68 -7.40 43.95
CA ILE A 11 -7.96 -6.58 42.77
C ILE A 11 -7.53 -7.36 41.51
N PHE A 12 -8.49 -7.90 40.79
CA PHE A 12 -8.29 -8.51 39.50
C PHE A 12 -8.02 -7.38 38.45
N ILE A 13 -6.76 -7.09 38.21
CA ILE A 13 -6.35 -6.23 37.09
C ILE A 13 -6.49 -7.06 35.81
N GLY A 14 -7.63 -6.92 35.16
CA GLY A 14 -7.83 -7.49 33.82
C GLY A 14 -6.84 -6.88 32.86
N THR A 15 -5.79 -7.60 32.48
CA THR A 15 -4.93 -7.24 31.35
C THR A 15 -5.75 -7.39 30.09
N ALA A 16 -6.16 -6.27 29.49
CA ALA A 16 -6.70 -6.26 28.13
C ALA A 16 -5.59 -6.76 27.20
N SER A 17 -5.60 -8.06 26.88
CA SER A 17 -4.79 -8.63 25.81
C SER A 17 -5.30 -8.02 24.50
N TYR A 18 -4.61 -7.03 23.97
CA TYR A 18 -4.85 -6.58 22.59
C TYR A 18 -4.51 -7.76 21.68
N SER A 19 -5.55 -8.36 21.09
CA SER A 19 -5.36 -9.38 20.07
C SER A 19 -4.53 -8.79 18.92
N GLN A 20 -3.44 -9.46 18.56
CA GLN A 20 -2.57 -9.05 17.46
C GLN A 20 -3.29 -9.11 16.09
N TYR A 21 -4.46 -9.73 16.05
CA TYR A 21 -5.35 -9.87 14.90
C TYR A 21 -6.74 -9.39 15.34
N ASP A 22 -6.99 -8.10 15.11
CA ASP A 22 -8.26 -7.48 15.47
C ASP A 22 -9.38 -7.96 14.52
N PRO A 23 -10.46 -8.60 15.04
CA PRO A 23 -11.55 -9.09 14.21
C PRO A 23 -12.24 -8.00 13.39
N LYS A 24 -12.35 -6.76 13.93
CA LYS A 24 -12.94 -5.64 13.21
C LYS A 24 -12.04 -5.19 12.06
N ALA A 25 -10.73 -5.13 12.27
CA ALA A 25 -9.79 -4.87 11.21
C ALA A 25 -9.87 -5.93 10.11
N LEU A 26 -9.96 -7.21 10.48
CA LEU A 26 -10.10 -8.31 9.53
C LEU A 26 -11.36 -8.16 8.68
N GLU A 27 -12.51 -7.91 9.29
CA GLU A 27 -13.79 -7.70 8.58
C GLU A 27 -13.68 -6.57 7.54
N ILE A 28 -13.06 -5.42 7.90
CA ILE A 28 -12.85 -4.29 7.01
C ILE A 28 -11.94 -4.66 5.84
N LEU A 29 -10.82 -5.32 6.12
CA LEU A 29 -9.82 -5.71 5.12
C LEU A 29 -10.36 -6.77 4.17
N GLU A 30 -11.13 -7.75 4.67
CA GLU A 30 -11.77 -8.77 3.82
C GLU A 30 -12.84 -8.15 2.91
N ALA A 31 -13.67 -7.24 3.43
CA ALA A 31 -14.67 -6.54 2.63
C ALA A 31 -14.02 -5.70 1.52
N MET A 32 -12.91 -4.99 1.83
CA MET A 32 -12.10 -4.28 0.87
C MET A 32 -11.51 -5.23 -0.18
N SER A 33 -10.81 -6.28 0.24
CA SER A 33 -10.21 -7.27 -0.68
C SER A 33 -11.24 -7.89 -1.60
N LYS A 34 -12.42 -8.28 -1.09
CA LYS A 34 -13.53 -8.82 -1.87
C LYS A 34 -14.00 -7.86 -2.95
N LYS A 35 -14.07 -6.55 -2.65
CA LYS A 35 -14.44 -5.51 -3.63
C LYS A 35 -13.47 -5.48 -4.80
N TYR A 36 -12.16 -5.51 -4.53
CA TYR A 36 -11.15 -5.39 -5.59
C TYR A 36 -10.89 -6.70 -6.33
N LYS A 37 -11.13 -7.86 -5.71
CA LYS A 37 -10.90 -9.18 -6.32
C LYS A 37 -11.70 -9.44 -7.60
N VAL A 38 -12.87 -8.81 -7.75
CA VAL A 38 -13.73 -8.98 -8.94
C VAL A 38 -13.35 -8.03 -10.08
N ILE A 39 -12.41 -7.10 -9.84
CA ILE A 39 -11.96 -6.11 -10.82
C ILE A 39 -10.79 -6.71 -11.59
N THR A 40 -10.99 -6.97 -12.89
CA THR A 40 -9.97 -7.58 -13.75
C THR A 40 -9.00 -6.56 -14.35
N SER A 41 -9.44 -5.31 -14.45
CA SER A 41 -8.64 -4.18 -14.95
C SER A 41 -9.12 -2.89 -14.33
N PHE A 42 -8.22 -1.93 -14.14
CA PHE A 42 -8.62 -0.60 -13.67
C PHE A 42 -7.60 0.47 -14.10
N GLU A 43 -8.06 1.70 -14.08
CA GLU A 43 -7.23 2.89 -14.15
C GLU A 43 -7.43 3.69 -12.88
N ALA A 44 -6.34 4.16 -12.27
CA ALA A 44 -6.40 5.08 -11.14
C ALA A 44 -5.44 6.25 -11.31
N THR A 45 -5.89 7.43 -10.89
CA THR A 45 -5.02 8.59 -10.69
C THR A 45 -4.75 8.70 -9.20
N LEU A 46 -3.50 8.98 -8.85
CA LEU A 46 -3.06 9.07 -7.47
C LEU A 46 -2.13 10.28 -7.27
N THR A 47 -2.05 10.75 -6.03
CA THR A 47 -0.94 11.56 -5.56
C THR A 47 -0.07 10.72 -4.63
N SER A 48 1.24 10.82 -4.80
CA SER A 48 2.25 10.23 -3.93
C SER A 48 2.97 11.34 -3.20
N SER A 49 3.20 11.21 -1.91
CA SER A 49 4.03 12.16 -1.16
C SER A 49 5.06 11.44 -0.31
N LEU A 50 6.28 11.97 -0.30
CA LEU A 50 7.36 11.61 0.61
C LEU A 50 7.55 12.73 1.60
N THR A 51 7.48 12.39 2.90
CA THR A 51 7.78 13.34 3.98
C THR A 51 8.74 12.72 4.97
N ASN A 52 9.75 13.51 5.41
CA ASN A 52 10.62 13.18 6.53
C ASN A 52 10.80 14.46 7.35
N GLU A 53 10.14 14.51 8.51
CA GLU A 53 10.15 15.70 9.36
C GLU A 53 11.54 16.03 9.92
N SER A 54 12.35 14.98 10.21
CA SER A 54 13.70 15.17 10.78
C SER A 54 14.69 15.72 9.75
N GLU A 55 14.49 15.44 8.48
CA GLU A 55 15.35 15.88 7.37
C GLU A 55 14.75 17.06 6.59
N GLY A 56 13.54 17.50 6.95
CA GLY A 56 12.84 18.57 6.26
C GLY A 56 12.38 18.20 4.83
N VAL A 57 12.31 16.92 4.51
CA VAL A 57 11.89 16.44 3.20
C VAL A 57 10.37 16.53 3.07
N LYS A 58 9.92 17.13 1.97
CA LYS A 58 8.51 17.16 1.58
C LYS A 58 8.41 17.23 0.07
N GLU A 59 8.10 16.10 -0.53
CA GLU A 59 7.95 15.96 -1.98
C GLU A 59 6.55 15.43 -2.29
N GLU A 60 5.99 15.84 -3.42
CA GLU A 60 4.69 15.38 -3.90
C GLU A 60 4.78 15.12 -5.41
N PHE A 61 4.27 13.97 -5.82
CA PHE A 61 4.23 13.52 -7.21
C PHE A 61 2.79 13.16 -7.59
N LYS A 62 2.46 13.38 -8.85
CA LYS A 62 1.22 12.89 -9.42
C LYS A 62 1.50 11.62 -10.20
N GLY A 63 0.54 10.71 -10.17
CA GLY A 63 0.70 9.44 -10.85
C GLY A 63 -0.59 8.94 -11.48
N LYS A 64 -0.40 8.08 -12.46
CA LYS A 64 -1.46 7.33 -13.11
C LYS A 64 -1.04 5.87 -13.19
N ILE A 65 -1.91 4.97 -12.74
CA ILE A 65 -1.70 3.54 -12.90
C ILE A 65 -2.79 2.93 -13.76
N VAL A 66 -2.41 2.04 -14.65
CA VAL A 66 -3.33 1.17 -15.40
C VAL A 66 -2.95 -0.26 -15.09
N VAL A 67 -3.94 -1.08 -14.74
CA VAL A 67 -3.74 -2.49 -14.35
C VAL A 67 -4.64 -3.40 -15.17
N LYS A 68 -4.13 -4.58 -15.54
CA LYS A 68 -4.88 -5.69 -16.13
C LYS A 68 -4.30 -7.02 -15.66
N GLY A 69 -4.99 -7.70 -14.73
CA GLY A 69 -4.45 -8.88 -14.05
C GLY A 69 -3.16 -8.55 -13.30
N GLU A 70 -2.07 -9.25 -13.63
CA GLU A 70 -0.74 -9.01 -13.05
C GLU A 70 0.08 -7.95 -13.79
N LYS A 71 -0.42 -7.43 -14.90
CA LYS A 71 0.25 -6.41 -15.70
C LYS A 71 -0.12 -5.02 -15.20
N PHE A 72 0.85 -4.11 -15.18
CA PHE A 72 0.58 -2.71 -14.86
C PHE A 72 1.51 -1.75 -15.60
N ARG A 73 1.07 -0.53 -15.74
CA ARG A 73 1.87 0.63 -16.13
C ARG A 73 1.59 1.74 -15.14
N LEU A 74 2.62 2.13 -14.40
CA LEU A 74 2.61 3.23 -13.44
C LEU A 74 3.46 4.35 -14.01
N SER A 75 2.83 5.50 -14.26
CA SER A 75 3.51 6.72 -14.71
C SER A 75 3.50 7.70 -13.54
N LEU A 76 4.67 8.11 -13.09
CA LEU A 76 4.90 9.18 -12.13
C LEU A 76 5.58 10.35 -12.88
N ASP A 77 5.68 11.51 -12.22
CA ASP A 77 6.29 12.70 -12.83
C ASP A 77 7.77 12.46 -13.18
N ASP A 78 8.47 11.62 -12.42
CA ASP A 78 9.91 11.36 -12.50
C ASP A 78 10.29 9.99 -13.07
N GLN A 79 9.34 9.06 -13.18
CA GLN A 79 9.61 7.70 -13.66
C GLN A 79 8.39 7.02 -14.26
N GLU A 80 8.63 6.00 -15.06
CA GLU A 80 7.59 5.12 -15.56
C GLU A 80 7.96 3.65 -15.31
N ILE A 81 7.08 2.90 -14.66
CA ILE A 81 7.27 1.47 -14.39
C ILE A 81 6.25 0.69 -15.21
N ILE A 82 6.74 -0.22 -16.04
CA ILE A 82 5.92 -1.07 -16.90
C ILE A 82 6.19 -2.53 -16.50
N ASN A 83 5.13 -3.29 -16.27
CA ASN A 83 5.20 -4.72 -15.96
C ASN A 83 4.24 -5.50 -16.86
N ASN A 84 4.78 -6.48 -17.59
CA ASN A 84 3.98 -7.36 -18.45
C ASN A 84 3.63 -8.72 -17.81
N GLY A 85 3.95 -8.90 -16.52
CA GLY A 85 3.76 -10.14 -15.77
C GLY A 85 5.00 -11.05 -15.71
N THR A 86 6.06 -10.76 -16.48
CA THR A 86 7.34 -11.49 -16.47
C THR A 86 8.56 -10.58 -16.39
N THR A 87 8.45 -9.39 -16.98
CA THR A 87 9.51 -8.39 -17.07
C THR A 87 9.00 -7.05 -16.55
N VAL A 88 9.86 -6.37 -15.81
CA VAL A 88 9.65 -4.99 -15.35
C VAL A 88 10.64 -4.08 -16.08
N TRP A 89 10.13 -2.99 -16.62
CA TRP A 89 10.93 -1.89 -17.18
C TRP A 89 10.72 -0.67 -16.29
N THR A 90 11.82 -0.11 -15.78
CA THR A 90 11.80 1.17 -15.05
C THR A 90 12.50 2.20 -15.90
N TYR A 91 11.73 3.10 -16.52
CA TYR A 91 12.24 4.19 -17.32
C TYR A 91 12.41 5.45 -16.46
N LEU A 92 13.60 6.02 -16.51
CA LEU A 92 14.01 7.25 -15.81
C LEU A 92 14.25 8.35 -16.83
N PRO A 93 13.27 9.24 -17.10
CA PRO A 93 13.36 10.26 -18.13
C PRO A 93 14.54 11.21 -17.97
N SER A 94 14.87 11.61 -16.74
CA SER A 94 15.96 12.54 -16.42
C SER A 94 17.34 11.96 -16.77
N ALA A 95 17.54 10.65 -16.53
CA ALA A 95 18.76 9.92 -16.87
C ALA A 95 18.78 9.43 -18.32
N LYS A 96 17.62 9.37 -19.00
CA LYS A 96 17.40 8.68 -20.27
C LYS A 96 17.81 7.19 -20.20
N GLU A 97 17.48 6.54 -19.12
CA GLU A 97 17.80 5.13 -18.86
C GLU A 97 16.55 4.30 -18.71
N VAL A 98 16.61 3.04 -19.10
CA VAL A 98 15.63 2.02 -18.77
C VAL A 98 16.33 0.82 -18.14
N ASN A 99 15.95 0.49 -16.93
CA ASN A 99 16.37 -0.74 -16.24
C ASN A 99 15.37 -1.84 -16.57
N ILE A 100 15.88 -3.03 -16.88
CA ILE A 100 15.07 -4.22 -17.18
C ILE A 100 15.36 -5.29 -16.14
N ASP A 101 14.32 -5.71 -15.43
CA ASP A 101 14.37 -6.72 -14.39
C ASP A 101 13.37 -7.85 -14.65
N ASN A 102 13.62 -9.02 -14.05
CA ASN A 102 12.59 -10.04 -13.95
C ASN A 102 11.53 -9.63 -12.94
N PHE A 103 10.25 -9.84 -13.28
CA PHE A 103 9.17 -9.66 -12.33
C PHE A 103 9.16 -10.80 -11.31
N ASP A 104 9.41 -10.49 -10.06
CA ASP A 104 9.25 -11.43 -8.95
C ASP A 104 7.95 -11.12 -8.17
N PRO A 105 6.90 -11.93 -8.36
CA PRO A 105 5.67 -11.75 -7.60
C PRO A 105 5.80 -12.06 -6.10
N SER A 106 6.91 -12.68 -5.67
CA SER A 106 7.18 -12.99 -4.27
C SER A 106 8.02 -11.94 -3.56
N SER A 107 8.54 -10.94 -4.28
CA SER A 107 9.36 -9.88 -3.68
C SER A 107 8.61 -9.14 -2.57
N ASP A 108 9.35 -8.70 -1.56
CA ASP A 108 8.81 -7.89 -0.45
C ASP A 108 8.49 -6.44 -0.88
N ASP A 109 8.78 -6.08 -2.14
CA ASP A 109 8.48 -4.76 -2.68
C ASP A 109 6.98 -4.52 -2.75
N ILE A 110 6.59 -3.30 -2.44
CA ILE A 110 5.17 -2.95 -2.51
C ILE A 110 4.72 -2.85 -3.96
N ASN A 111 4.15 -3.94 -4.41
CA ASN A 111 3.52 -4.02 -5.70
C ASN A 111 2.15 -3.32 -5.65
N PRO A 112 1.90 -2.28 -6.46
CA PRO A 112 0.64 -1.54 -6.44
C PRO A 112 -0.59 -2.38 -6.71
N ILE A 113 -0.44 -3.56 -7.33
CA ILE A 113 -1.56 -4.49 -7.54
C ILE A 113 -1.84 -5.38 -6.32
N LYS A 114 -0.90 -5.50 -5.37
CA LYS A 114 -1.04 -6.34 -4.17
C LYS A 114 -1.56 -5.60 -2.95
N ILE A 115 -1.65 -4.27 -3.01
CA ILE A 115 -2.09 -3.47 -1.84
C ILE A 115 -3.45 -3.92 -1.28
N PHE A 116 -4.33 -4.44 -2.14
CA PHE A 116 -5.66 -4.91 -1.74
C PHE A 116 -5.66 -6.22 -0.95
N ASP A 117 -4.58 -7.00 -1.05
CA ASP A 117 -4.44 -8.31 -0.42
C ASP A 117 -3.21 -8.42 0.50
N ILE A 118 -2.46 -7.32 0.67
CA ILE A 118 -1.18 -7.30 1.40
C ILE A 118 -1.30 -7.85 2.83
N TYR A 119 -2.45 -7.61 3.49
CA TYR A 119 -2.71 -8.02 4.87
C TYR A 119 -2.77 -9.54 5.06
N LYS A 120 -2.97 -10.33 3.98
CA LYS A 120 -3.18 -11.78 4.06
C LYS A 120 -1.93 -12.57 4.44
N LYS A 121 -0.74 -12.00 4.27
CA LYS A 121 0.52 -12.68 4.55
C LYS A 121 1.48 -11.77 5.29
N GLY A 122 1.91 -12.20 6.48
CA GLY A 122 2.99 -11.56 7.21
C GLY A 122 2.68 -10.21 7.86
N PHE A 123 1.39 -9.94 8.15
CA PHE A 123 0.97 -8.73 8.85
C PHE A 123 0.05 -9.03 10.02
N LYS A 124 0.26 -8.33 11.11
CA LYS A 124 -0.72 -8.09 12.16
C LYS A 124 -1.52 -6.85 11.79
N TYR A 125 -2.79 -6.80 12.16
CA TYR A 125 -3.65 -5.68 11.82
C TYR A 125 -4.50 -5.23 13.00
N LEU A 126 -4.73 -3.92 13.07
CA LEU A 126 -5.49 -3.26 14.14
C LEU A 126 -6.38 -2.18 13.55
N TYR A 127 -7.68 -2.22 13.87
CA TYR A 127 -8.57 -1.10 13.65
C TYR A 127 -8.32 -0.03 14.71
N LEU A 128 -8.18 1.21 14.29
CA LEU A 128 -7.93 2.32 15.22
C LEU A 128 -9.21 3.13 15.48
N VAL A 129 -9.76 3.73 14.46
CA VAL A 129 -10.86 4.68 14.61
C VAL A 129 -11.56 4.97 13.28
N ASP A 130 -12.82 5.43 13.35
CA ASP A 130 -13.47 6.11 12.24
C ASP A 130 -13.03 7.58 12.21
N LYS A 131 -12.61 8.08 11.05
CA LYS A 131 -12.28 9.51 10.81
C LYS A 131 -13.20 10.08 9.74
N THR A 132 -13.57 11.33 9.87
CA THR A 132 -14.30 12.03 8.81
C THR A 132 -13.38 13.03 8.15
N GLU A 133 -13.10 12.84 6.86
CA GLU A 133 -12.29 13.73 6.04
C GLU A 133 -13.13 14.19 4.83
N ALA A 134 -13.25 15.50 4.63
CA ALA A 134 -14.05 16.11 3.56
C ALA A 134 -15.48 15.51 3.42
N GLY A 135 -16.13 15.18 4.54
CA GLY A 135 -17.49 14.61 4.57
C GLY A 135 -17.55 13.10 4.31
N VAL A 136 -16.42 12.43 4.10
CA VAL A 136 -16.33 10.99 3.92
C VAL A 136 -15.86 10.33 5.22
N VAL A 137 -16.60 9.31 5.68
CA VAL A 137 -16.19 8.51 6.84
C VAL A 137 -15.22 7.43 6.40
N LEU A 138 -14.06 7.42 7.00
CA LEU A 138 -12.95 6.51 6.74
C LEU A 138 -12.69 5.63 7.95
N GLU A 139 -12.46 4.36 7.72
CA GLU A 139 -11.97 3.41 8.71
C GLU A 139 -10.44 3.38 8.64
N GLU A 140 -9.78 3.73 9.75
CA GLU A 140 -8.32 3.68 9.86
C GLU A 140 -7.90 2.31 10.37
N VAL A 141 -7.08 1.61 9.56
CA VAL A 141 -6.52 0.29 9.89
C VAL A 141 -5.00 0.36 9.76
N ASP A 142 -4.29 -0.05 10.81
CA ASP A 142 -2.84 -0.20 10.78
C ASP A 142 -2.48 -1.67 10.48
N LEU A 143 -1.51 -1.88 9.58
CA LEU A 143 -0.86 -3.15 9.29
C LEU A 143 0.57 -3.08 9.79
N VAL A 144 1.01 -4.06 10.58
CA VAL A 144 2.36 -4.16 11.13
C VAL A 144 3.02 -5.42 10.60
N PRO A 145 4.14 -5.33 9.86
CA PRO A 145 4.84 -6.51 9.38
C PRO A 145 5.27 -7.42 10.53
N GLU A 146 5.11 -8.74 10.37
CA GLU A 146 5.64 -9.73 11.32
C GLU A 146 7.14 -9.91 11.17
N LYS A 147 7.66 -9.67 9.95
CA LYS A 147 9.07 -9.75 9.61
C LYS A 147 9.84 -8.56 10.20
N LYS A 148 10.79 -8.85 11.10
CA LYS A 148 11.52 -7.80 11.84
C LYS A 148 12.47 -6.96 10.99
N ASP A 149 12.95 -7.50 9.89
CA ASP A 149 13.86 -6.86 8.93
C ASP A 149 13.14 -6.16 7.76
N ALA A 150 11.80 -6.11 7.76
CA ALA A 150 11.04 -5.35 6.78
C ALA A 150 11.52 -3.89 6.71
N GLN A 151 11.58 -3.33 5.50
CA GLN A 151 12.03 -1.95 5.26
C GLN A 151 11.14 -0.92 5.96
N TYR A 152 9.84 -1.21 6.04
CA TYR A 152 8.84 -0.41 6.75
C TYR A 152 8.34 -1.15 7.99
N PHE A 153 7.99 -0.43 9.03
CA PHE A 153 7.49 -1.02 10.28
C PHE A 153 5.98 -0.92 10.43
N LYS A 154 5.31 -0.13 9.58
CA LYS A 154 3.86 0.05 9.60
C LYS A 154 3.33 0.51 8.25
N ILE A 155 2.14 0.05 7.90
CA ILE A 155 1.31 0.63 6.84
C ILE A 155 -0.02 1.04 7.46
N LYS A 156 -0.42 2.29 7.28
CA LYS A 156 -1.73 2.80 7.65
C LYS A 156 -2.62 2.81 6.42
N MET A 157 -3.79 2.20 6.50
CA MET A 157 -4.79 2.22 5.44
C MET A 157 -5.99 3.08 5.85
N MET A 158 -6.45 3.92 4.94
CA MET A 158 -7.68 4.70 5.07
C MET A 158 -8.70 4.14 4.09
N ILE A 159 -9.73 3.48 4.62
CA ILE A 159 -10.73 2.74 3.85
C ILE A 159 -12.07 3.44 4.00
N VAL A 160 -12.74 3.76 2.89
CA VAL A 160 -14.07 4.39 2.90
C VAL A 160 -15.07 3.44 3.54
N LYS A 161 -15.67 3.85 4.66
CA LYS A 161 -16.58 3.01 5.45
C LYS A 161 -17.78 2.53 4.63
N LYS A 162 -18.35 3.42 3.80
CA LYS A 162 -19.57 3.18 3.04
C LYS A 162 -19.44 2.05 2.01
N ASP A 163 -18.33 2.01 1.28
CA ASP A 163 -18.21 1.16 0.10
C ASP A 163 -16.90 0.35 0.07
N LYS A 164 -16.09 0.44 1.14
CA LYS A 164 -14.83 -0.29 1.32
C LYS A 164 -13.78 -0.02 0.23
N SER A 165 -13.84 1.14 -0.44
CA SER A 165 -12.77 1.56 -1.33
C SER A 165 -11.58 2.08 -0.52
N ILE A 166 -10.35 1.82 -1.00
CA ILE A 166 -9.16 2.45 -0.45
C ILE A 166 -9.14 3.92 -0.88
N GLN A 167 -9.06 4.83 0.07
CA GLN A 167 -8.80 6.23 -0.20
C GLN A 167 -7.31 6.51 -0.24
N SER A 168 -6.56 6.01 0.74
CA SER A 168 -5.11 6.19 0.80
C SER A 168 -4.44 5.12 1.66
N TRP A 169 -3.13 4.97 1.48
CA TRP A 169 -2.28 4.25 2.42
C TRP A 169 -0.98 5.01 2.65
N THR A 170 -0.42 4.86 3.85
CA THR A 170 0.86 5.48 4.23
C THR A 170 1.78 4.41 4.78
N MET A 171 2.98 4.32 4.23
CA MET A 171 4.04 3.46 4.71
C MET A 171 5.01 4.26 5.56
N PHE A 172 5.42 3.68 6.67
CA PHE A 172 6.36 4.29 7.61
C PHE A 172 7.62 3.45 7.64
N ASP A 173 8.74 3.99 7.17
CA ASP A 173 10.01 3.31 7.23
C ASP A 173 10.78 3.60 8.52
N LYS A 174 11.87 2.86 8.73
CA LYS A 174 12.70 2.96 9.94
C LYS A 174 13.60 4.20 9.96
N THR A 175 13.73 4.90 8.83
CA THR A 175 14.54 6.13 8.70
C THR A 175 13.73 7.40 8.91
N GLY A 176 12.41 7.26 9.18
CA GLY A 176 11.51 8.38 9.43
C GLY A 176 10.75 8.85 8.19
N ASN A 177 10.97 8.21 7.05
CA ASN A 177 10.23 8.54 5.84
C ASN A 177 8.79 8.04 5.94
N ARG A 178 7.87 8.82 5.38
CA ARG A 178 6.45 8.50 5.23
C ARG A 178 6.09 8.62 3.76
N TYR A 179 5.77 7.50 3.15
CA TYR A 179 5.32 7.42 1.76
C TYR A 179 3.80 7.30 1.76
N LYS A 180 3.09 8.37 1.42
CA LYS A 180 1.63 8.37 1.36
C LYS A 180 1.18 8.34 -0.10
N TYR A 181 0.24 7.46 -0.41
CA TYR A 181 -0.43 7.35 -1.70
C TYR A 181 -1.92 7.61 -1.49
N THR A 182 -2.48 8.53 -2.26
CA THR A 182 -3.90 8.88 -2.20
C THR A 182 -4.53 8.68 -3.57
N ILE A 183 -5.56 7.87 -3.65
CA ILE A 183 -6.32 7.65 -4.89
C ILE A 183 -7.28 8.83 -5.08
N THR A 184 -7.09 9.58 -6.17
CA THR A 184 -7.93 10.73 -6.49
C THR A 184 -9.05 10.39 -7.48
N LYS A 185 -8.83 9.38 -8.32
CA LYS A 185 -9.83 8.84 -9.25
C LYS A 185 -9.60 7.34 -9.43
N PHE A 186 -10.67 6.57 -9.46
CA PHE A 186 -10.61 5.13 -9.71
C PHE A 186 -11.71 4.72 -10.73
N THR A 187 -11.30 4.05 -11.80
CA THR A 187 -12.20 3.57 -12.86
C THR A 187 -11.97 2.07 -13.05
N PRO A 188 -12.90 1.21 -12.58
CA PRO A 188 -12.78 -0.23 -12.74
C PRO A 188 -13.15 -0.69 -14.16
N ASN A 189 -12.70 -1.90 -14.51
CA ASN A 189 -13.07 -2.65 -15.71
C ASN A 189 -12.85 -1.87 -17.02
N VAL A 190 -11.74 -1.13 -17.09
CA VAL A 190 -11.34 -0.41 -18.30
C VAL A 190 -10.91 -1.37 -19.41
N LYS A 191 -11.22 -1.02 -20.65
CA LYS A 191 -10.70 -1.76 -21.82
C LYS A 191 -9.27 -1.32 -22.08
N VAL A 192 -8.33 -2.24 -21.98
CA VAL A 192 -6.89 -1.96 -22.12
C VAL A 192 -6.26 -2.92 -23.10
N ASP A 193 -5.49 -2.38 -24.05
CA ASP A 193 -4.66 -3.15 -24.96
C ASP A 193 -3.40 -3.66 -24.22
N ASP A 194 -3.01 -4.91 -24.48
CA ASP A 194 -1.82 -5.52 -23.88
C ASP A 194 -0.52 -4.83 -24.31
N ALA A 195 -0.50 -4.17 -25.46
CA ALA A 195 0.63 -3.35 -25.92
C ALA A 195 1.00 -2.22 -24.96
N LEU A 196 0.05 -1.78 -24.08
CA LEU A 196 0.32 -0.77 -23.06
C LEU A 196 1.36 -1.26 -22.02
N PHE A 197 1.46 -2.56 -21.81
CA PHE A 197 2.30 -3.18 -20.78
C PHE A 197 3.65 -3.68 -21.34
N THR A 198 4.12 -3.07 -22.42
CA THR A 198 5.41 -3.37 -23.04
C THR A 198 6.19 -2.08 -23.27
N PHE A 199 7.47 -2.09 -22.91
CA PHE A 199 8.38 -1.00 -23.24
C PHE A 199 8.79 -1.13 -24.70
N ASP A 200 8.62 -0.04 -25.47
CA ASP A 200 9.05 0.03 -26.87
C ASP A 200 10.18 1.06 -27.00
N PRO A 201 11.45 0.61 -27.13
CA PRO A 201 12.59 1.52 -27.23
C PRO A 201 12.50 2.53 -28.37
N LYS A 202 11.75 2.21 -29.43
CA LYS A 202 11.56 3.13 -30.59
C LYS A 202 10.84 4.41 -30.22
N LYS A 203 10.07 4.40 -29.13
CA LYS A 203 9.36 5.58 -28.61
C LYS A 203 10.24 6.46 -27.74
N PHE A 204 11.46 6.00 -27.41
CA PHE A 204 12.39 6.68 -26.49
C PHE A 204 13.77 6.79 -27.14
N PRO A 205 13.95 7.64 -28.18
CA PRO A 205 15.21 7.75 -28.90
C PRO A 205 16.34 8.21 -27.97
N GLY A 206 17.49 7.51 -28.04
CA GLY A 206 18.66 7.82 -27.22
C GLY A 206 18.57 7.32 -25.77
N VAL A 207 17.63 6.42 -25.45
CA VAL A 207 17.57 5.77 -24.15
C VAL A 207 18.68 4.72 -24.04
N GLU A 208 19.38 4.71 -22.90
CA GLU A 208 20.30 3.65 -22.52
C GLU A 208 19.50 2.47 -21.90
N ILE A 209 19.82 1.25 -22.34
CA ILE A 209 19.14 0.04 -21.85
C ILE A 209 20.12 -0.69 -20.94
N ILE A 210 19.73 -0.86 -19.66
CA ILE A 210 20.48 -1.57 -18.65
C ILE A 210 19.70 -2.86 -18.32
N ASP A 211 20.16 -4.00 -18.84
CA ASP A 211 19.54 -5.30 -18.58
C ASP A 211 20.15 -5.95 -17.33
N LEU A 212 19.35 -6.07 -16.27
CA LEU A 212 19.74 -6.61 -14.96
C LEU A 212 19.24 -8.05 -14.73
N ARG A 213 18.67 -8.69 -15.75
CA ARG A 213 18.10 -10.05 -15.64
C ARG A 213 19.14 -11.14 -15.60
#